data_56ec034a0adfcc4fbc59a10e4ecf1607
#
_entry.id   56ec034a0adfcc4fbc59a10e4ecf1607
#
_cell.length_a   1.000
_cell.length_b   1.000
_cell.length_c   1.000
_cell.angle_alpha   90.00
_cell.angle_beta   90.00
_cell.angle_gamma   90.00
#
_symmetry.space_group_name_H-M   'P 1'
#
loop_
_entity.id
_entity.type
_entity.pdbx_description
1 polymer ?
#
loop_
_entity_poly.entity_id
_entity_poly.type
_entity_poly.pdbx_seq_one_letter_code
_entity_poly.pdbx_strand_id
1 'polypeptide(L)'
;TNVMSLKKEELIDFRRHKMSMVFQRFGLFPHKTVLQNVGYGLEMQGVELEKRNNVSMEKIESVGLTGFENQFPNQLSGGMQQRVGLARALATDTDIMLMDEAFSALDPLIRSDMQKQLLALQSELKKTIVFITHDLDESLKLGDHIGILNAGKLVQVGTPVDLSLIHISEPTRHS
;
A
#
# COMPACT_ATOMS: atom_id res chain seq x y z
N THR A 1 -12.64 -12.21 -11.61
CA THR A 1 -13.31 -12.93 -10.50
C THR A 1 -14.06 -11.95 -9.64
N ASN A 2 -15.34 -12.22 -9.35
CA ASN A 2 -16.11 -11.41 -8.39
C ASN A 2 -15.79 -11.88 -6.98
N VAL A 3 -15.06 -11.07 -6.21
CA VAL A 3 -14.60 -11.40 -4.85
C VAL A 3 -15.77 -11.62 -3.88
N MET A 4 -16.91 -10.93 -4.11
CA MET A 4 -18.11 -11.05 -3.27
C MET A 4 -18.84 -12.40 -3.42
N SER A 5 -18.55 -13.16 -4.47
CA SER A 5 -19.14 -14.48 -4.71
C SER A 5 -18.28 -15.65 -4.24
N LEU A 6 -17.07 -15.37 -3.74
CA LEU A 6 -16.14 -16.40 -3.28
C LEU A 6 -16.63 -17.03 -1.96
N LYS A 7 -16.50 -18.35 -1.84
CA LYS A 7 -16.68 -19.07 -0.58
C LYS A 7 -15.55 -18.72 0.40
N LYS A 8 -15.76 -18.99 1.68
CA LYS A 8 -14.79 -18.63 2.74
C LYS A 8 -13.37 -19.16 2.47
N GLU A 9 -13.23 -20.38 2.02
CA GLU A 9 -11.93 -21.00 1.74
C GLU A 9 -11.28 -20.39 0.51
N GLU A 10 -12.04 -20.16 -0.55
CA GLU A 10 -11.58 -19.48 -1.77
C GLU A 10 -11.15 -18.03 -1.49
N LEU A 11 -11.86 -17.33 -0.59
CA LEU A 11 -11.52 -15.97 -0.18
C LEU A 11 -10.21 -15.94 0.64
N ILE A 12 -9.98 -16.94 1.50
CA ILE A 12 -8.72 -17.07 2.24
C ILE A 12 -7.56 -17.30 1.27
N ASP A 13 -7.72 -18.20 0.30
CA ASP A 13 -6.71 -18.48 -0.71
C ASP A 13 -6.45 -17.27 -1.60
N PHE A 14 -7.50 -16.59 -2.05
CA PHE A 14 -7.41 -15.34 -2.81
C PHE A 14 -6.62 -14.26 -2.05
N ARG A 15 -6.93 -14.03 -0.77
CA ARG A 15 -6.21 -13.07 0.07
C ARG A 15 -4.75 -13.45 0.28
N ARG A 16 -4.44 -14.73 0.35
CA ARG A 16 -3.08 -15.23 0.56
C ARG A 16 -2.19 -15.10 -0.66
N HIS A 17 -2.74 -15.31 -1.87
CA HIS A 17 -1.96 -15.43 -3.08
C HIS A 17 -2.20 -14.34 -4.13
N LYS A 18 -3.32 -13.59 -4.04
CA LYS A 18 -3.71 -12.61 -5.08
C LYS A 18 -3.69 -11.18 -4.61
N MET A 19 -3.72 -10.93 -3.30
CA MET A 19 -3.75 -9.57 -2.81
C MET A 19 -2.85 -9.36 -1.60
N SER A 20 -2.26 -8.18 -1.51
CA SER A 20 -1.54 -7.68 -0.34
C SER A 20 -2.17 -6.38 0.15
N MET A 21 -1.87 -5.97 1.38
CA MET A 21 -2.44 -4.75 1.95
C MET A 21 -1.42 -3.97 2.78
N VAL A 22 -1.41 -2.66 2.56
CA VAL A 22 -0.72 -1.67 3.39
C VAL A 22 -1.76 -0.92 4.20
N PHE A 23 -1.63 -0.95 5.52
CA PHE A 23 -2.60 -0.38 6.45
C PHE A 23 -2.22 1.04 6.88
N GLN A 24 -3.21 1.88 7.18
CA GLN A 24 -3.06 3.25 7.67
C GLN A 24 -2.19 3.33 8.94
N ARG A 25 -2.36 2.41 9.90
CA ARG A 25 -1.59 2.31 11.15
C ARG A 25 -0.54 1.21 11.09
N PHE A 26 0.11 1.05 9.92
CA PHE A 26 1.20 0.11 9.64
C PHE A 26 0.86 -1.37 9.82
N GLY A 27 0.02 -1.75 10.79
CA GLY A 27 -0.40 -3.13 11.05
C GLY A 27 0.77 -4.09 11.29
N LEU A 28 1.87 -3.60 11.88
CA LEU A 28 3.03 -4.42 12.17
C LEU A 28 2.81 -5.24 13.44
N PHE A 29 3.38 -6.43 13.46
CA PHE A 29 3.40 -7.28 14.65
C PHE A 29 4.47 -6.76 15.63
N PRO A 30 4.11 -6.27 16.82
CA PRO A 30 5.05 -5.61 17.73
C PRO A 30 6.10 -6.58 18.31
N HIS A 31 5.80 -7.87 18.33
CA HIS A 31 6.67 -8.94 18.83
C HIS A 31 7.54 -9.60 17.74
N LYS A 32 7.43 -9.14 16.49
CA LYS A 32 8.24 -9.60 15.36
C LYS A 32 9.22 -8.51 14.94
N THR A 33 10.43 -8.90 14.54
CA THR A 33 11.41 -7.98 13.95
C THR A 33 10.96 -7.47 12.58
N VAL A 34 11.69 -6.52 12.01
CA VAL A 34 11.46 -6.04 10.63
C VAL A 34 11.48 -7.20 9.65
N LEU A 35 12.54 -8.05 9.70
CA LEU A 35 12.67 -9.22 8.83
C LEU A 35 11.47 -10.16 8.94
N GLN A 36 11.04 -10.45 10.17
CA GLN A 36 9.90 -11.33 10.44
C GLN A 36 8.57 -10.70 10.02
N ASN A 37 8.41 -9.38 10.16
CA ASN A 37 7.23 -8.66 9.68
C ASN A 37 7.13 -8.72 8.15
N VAL A 38 8.23 -8.44 7.45
CA VAL A 38 8.28 -8.47 5.98
C VAL A 38 8.02 -9.89 5.45
N GLY A 39 8.61 -10.90 6.07
CA GLY A 39 8.45 -12.30 5.69
C GLY A 39 7.12 -12.95 6.07
N TYR A 40 6.27 -12.27 6.85
CA TYR A 40 5.06 -12.89 7.39
C TYR A 40 4.07 -13.40 6.32
N GLY A 41 3.85 -12.64 5.25
CA GLY A 41 2.98 -13.06 4.16
C GLY A 41 3.52 -14.31 3.44
N LEU A 42 4.82 -14.40 3.23
CA LEU A 42 5.48 -15.58 2.66
C LEU A 42 5.39 -16.79 3.61
N GLU A 43 5.46 -16.57 4.92
CA GLU A 43 5.22 -17.61 5.93
C GLU A 43 3.81 -18.19 5.79
N MET A 44 2.80 -17.34 5.61
CA MET A 44 1.42 -17.77 5.39
C MET A 44 1.20 -18.48 4.05
N GLN A 45 2.04 -18.22 3.06
CA GLN A 45 2.08 -18.93 1.77
C GLN A 45 2.83 -20.27 1.84
N GLY A 46 3.46 -20.60 2.98
CA GLY A 46 4.23 -21.83 3.16
C GLY A 46 5.63 -21.79 2.54
N VAL A 47 6.17 -20.60 2.28
CA VAL A 47 7.52 -20.46 1.71
C VAL A 47 8.56 -20.85 2.77
N GLU A 48 9.54 -21.66 2.34
CA GLU A 48 10.64 -22.12 3.19
C GLU A 48 11.44 -20.95 3.81
N LEU A 49 11.96 -21.15 5.02
CA LEU A 49 12.59 -20.10 5.83
C LEU A 49 13.75 -19.39 5.12
N GLU A 50 14.64 -20.12 4.49
CA GLU A 50 15.80 -19.55 3.79
C GLU A 50 15.35 -18.66 2.61
N LYS A 51 14.48 -19.17 1.75
CA LYS A 51 13.93 -18.41 0.64
C LYS A 51 13.15 -17.19 1.13
N ARG A 52 12.35 -17.34 2.19
CA ARG A 52 11.59 -16.26 2.81
C ARG A 52 12.49 -15.14 3.32
N ASN A 53 13.60 -15.50 4.00
CA ASN A 53 14.55 -14.52 4.51
C ASN A 53 15.25 -13.79 3.36
N ASN A 54 15.66 -14.48 2.31
CA ASN A 54 16.32 -13.87 1.15
C ASN A 54 15.41 -12.85 0.46
N VAL A 55 14.14 -13.22 0.18
CA VAL A 55 13.14 -12.29 -0.40
C VAL A 55 12.88 -11.11 0.55
N SER A 56 12.76 -11.37 1.85
CA SER A 56 12.52 -10.30 2.82
C SER A 56 13.67 -9.31 2.91
N MET A 57 14.92 -9.78 2.87
CA MET A 57 16.11 -8.92 2.84
C MET A 57 16.14 -8.03 1.60
N GLU A 58 15.85 -8.59 0.41
CA GLU A 58 15.76 -7.83 -0.84
C GLU A 58 14.70 -6.71 -0.74
N LYS A 59 13.52 -7.01 -0.17
CA LYS A 59 12.46 -6.00 -0.03
C LYS A 59 12.78 -4.96 1.05
N ILE A 60 13.47 -5.31 2.13
CA ILE A 60 13.98 -4.38 3.14
C ILE A 60 14.99 -3.40 2.51
N GLU A 61 15.90 -3.90 1.69
CA GLU A 61 16.85 -3.08 0.94
C GLU A 61 16.15 -2.13 -0.03
N SER A 62 15.18 -2.62 -0.80
CA SER A 62 14.43 -1.82 -1.80
C SER A 62 13.67 -0.63 -1.19
N VAL A 63 13.31 -0.70 0.09
CA VAL A 63 12.66 0.41 0.83
C VAL A 63 13.64 1.21 1.69
N GLY A 64 14.95 0.98 1.57
CA GLY A 64 16.01 1.73 2.27
C GLY A 64 16.08 1.46 3.76
N LEU A 65 15.83 0.21 4.21
CA LEU A 65 15.86 -0.20 5.60
C LEU A 65 16.98 -1.21 5.91
N THR A 66 18.02 -1.26 5.08
CA THR A 66 19.21 -2.09 5.33
C THR A 66 19.83 -1.73 6.68
N GLY A 67 20.14 -2.73 7.49
CA GLY A 67 20.69 -2.58 8.85
C GLY A 67 19.64 -2.52 9.97
N PHE A 68 18.34 -2.50 9.61
CA PHE A 68 17.22 -2.49 10.56
C PHE A 68 16.48 -3.83 10.69
N GLU A 69 16.97 -4.89 10.06
CA GLU A 69 16.33 -6.20 9.94
C GLU A 69 15.92 -6.81 11.28
N ASN A 70 16.77 -6.62 12.29
CA ASN A 70 16.60 -7.18 13.63
C ASN A 70 15.90 -6.23 14.62
N GLN A 71 15.54 -5.02 14.18
CA GLN A 71 14.83 -4.06 15.01
C GLN A 71 13.34 -4.44 15.13
N PHE A 72 12.74 -4.08 16.27
CA PHE A 72 11.30 -4.21 16.50
C PHE A 72 10.57 -2.91 16.10
N PRO A 73 9.25 -2.96 15.80
CA PRO A 73 8.49 -1.78 15.38
C PRO A 73 8.60 -0.58 16.33
N ASN A 74 8.66 -0.81 17.64
CA ASN A 74 8.80 0.25 18.65
C ASN A 74 10.16 0.98 18.64
N GLN A 75 11.13 0.46 17.92
CA GLN A 75 12.46 1.05 17.75
C GLN A 75 12.57 1.90 16.47
N LEU A 76 11.48 1.97 15.69
CA LEU A 76 11.42 2.62 14.38
C LEU A 76 10.59 3.89 14.41
N SER A 77 10.98 4.89 13.59
CA SER A 77 10.11 6.04 13.32
C SER A 77 8.83 5.63 12.57
N GLY A 78 7.80 6.47 12.57
CA GLY A 78 6.57 6.22 11.83
C GLY A 78 6.81 5.97 10.33
N GLY A 79 7.67 6.78 9.70
CA GLY A 79 8.06 6.58 8.29
C GLY A 79 8.79 5.25 8.04
N MET A 80 9.65 4.82 8.96
CA MET A 80 10.30 3.50 8.87
C MET A 80 9.29 2.37 9.02
N GLN A 81 8.35 2.47 9.97
CA GLN A 81 7.28 1.47 10.14
C GLN A 81 6.41 1.36 8.88
N GLN A 82 6.13 2.48 8.21
CA GLN A 82 5.40 2.50 6.94
C GLN A 82 6.18 1.78 5.84
N ARG A 83 7.48 2.02 5.73
CA ARG A 83 8.35 1.30 4.78
C ARG A 83 8.40 -0.20 5.06
N VAL A 84 8.38 -0.63 6.31
CA VAL A 84 8.24 -2.06 6.67
C VAL A 84 6.90 -2.62 6.18
N GLY A 85 5.80 -1.88 6.36
CA GLY A 85 4.48 -2.26 5.86
C GLY A 85 4.45 -2.41 4.34
N LEU A 86 5.10 -1.48 3.61
CA LEU A 86 5.25 -1.54 2.16
C LEU A 86 6.09 -2.74 1.73
N ALA A 87 7.27 -2.94 2.35
CA ALA A 87 8.14 -4.09 2.07
C ALA A 87 7.42 -5.43 2.28
N ARG A 88 6.62 -5.55 3.35
CA ARG A 88 5.79 -6.73 3.63
C ARG A 88 4.77 -6.99 2.51
N ALA A 89 4.11 -5.94 2.01
CA ALA A 89 3.14 -6.07 0.92
C ALA A 89 3.81 -6.43 -0.41
N LEU A 90 5.04 -5.97 -0.64
CA LEU A 90 5.83 -6.27 -1.84
C LEU A 90 6.43 -7.68 -1.81
N ALA A 91 6.73 -8.22 -0.62
CA ALA A 91 7.39 -9.51 -0.48
C ALA A 91 6.54 -10.69 -1.00
N THR A 92 5.22 -10.60 -0.89
CA THR A 92 4.30 -11.69 -1.30
C THR A 92 4.07 -11.79 -2.79
N ASP A 93 4.58 -10.86 -3.58
CA ASP A 93 4.47 -10.80 -5.06
C ASP A 93 3.06 -11.07 -5.61
N THR A 94 2.06 -10.43 -4.99
CA THR A 94 0.65 -10.52 -5.38
C THR A 94 0.30 -9.57 -6.52
N ASP A 95 -0.72 -9.91 -7.33
CA ASP A 95 -1.16 -9.10 -8.48
C ASP A 95 -1.83 -7.78 -8.07
N ILE A 96 -2.46 -7.77 -6.88
CA ILE A 96 -3.25 -6.64 -6.36
C ILE A 96 -2.66 -6.16 -5.04
N MET A 97 -2.44 -4.86 -4.92
CA MET A 97 -2.05 -4.20 -3.67
C MET A 97 -3.12 -3.21 -3.25
N LEU A 98 -3.67 -3.39 -2.05
CA LEU A 98 -4.58 -2.44 -1.43
C LEU A 98 -3.78 -1.52 -0.51
N MET A 99 -4.02 -0.22 -0.59
CA MET A 99 -3.40 0.78 0.26
C MET A 99 -4.50 1.63 0.90
N ASP A 100 -4.67 1.51 2.21
CA ASP A 100 -5.70 2.22 2.95
C ASP A 100 -5.07 3.38 3.72
N GLU A 101 -5.27 4.61 3.22
CA GLU A 101 -4.70 5.84 3.76
C GLU A 101 -3.21 5.71 4.16
N ALA A 102 -2.44 5.02 3.34
CA ALA A 102 -1.10 4.56 3.69
C ALA A 102 -0.12 5.68 4.06
N PHE A 103 -0.37 6.91 3.63
CA PHE A 103 0.53 8.04 3.88
C PHE A 103 -0.05 9.11 4.84
N SER A 104 -1.29 8.94 5.32
CA SER A 104 -1.98 9.94 6.14
C SER A 104 -1.30 10.22 7.48
N ALA A 105 -0.65 9.23 8.07
CA ALA A 105 0.03 9.33 9.36
C ALA A 105 1.48 9.86 9.27
N LEU A 106 1.96 10.20 8.06
CA LEU A 106 3.33 10.66 7.82
C LEU A 106 3.40 12.20 7.77
N ASP A 107 4.51 12.75 8.22
CA ASP A 107 4.82 14.15 7.98
C ASP A 107 4.98 14.46 6.47
N PRO A 108 4.83 15.73 6.04
CA PRO A 108 4.80 16.07 4.62
C PRO A 108 6.04 15.66 3.82
N LEU A 109 7.23 15.72 4.44
CA LEU A 109 8.49 15.40 3.77
C LEU A 109 8.59 13.89 3.52
N ILE A 110 8.37 13.09 4.56
CA ILE A 110 8.39 11.62 4.48
C ILE A 110 7.30 11.13 3.54
N ARG A 111 6.10 11.75 3.59
CA ARG A 111 4.99 11.44 2.68
C ARG A 111 5.39 11.62 1.22
N SER A 112 5.96 12.78 0.88
CA SER A 112 6.43 13.07 -0.50
C SER A 112 7.45 12.05 -0.98
N ASP A 113 8.37 11.65 -0.11
CA ASP A 113 9.42 10.68 -0.42
C ASP A 113 8.84 9.29 -0.67
N MET A 114 7.91 8.84 0.19
CA MET A 114 7.20 7.56 0.04
C MET A 114 6.34 7.51 -1.23
N GLN A 115 5.68 8.62 -1.60
CA GLN A 115 4.93 8.71 -2.85
C GLN A 115 5.84 8.56 -4.09
N LYS A 116 7.02 9.19 -4.08
CA LYS A 116 8.01 9.03 -5.16
C LYS A 116 8.50 7.58 -5.26
N GLN A 117 8.78 6.95 -4.12
CA GLN A 117 9.18 5.54 -4.08
C GLN A 117 8.07 4.64 -4.63
N LEU A 118 6.81 4.88 -4.27
CA LEU A 118 5.69 4.11 -4.79
C LEU A 118 5.56 4.23 -6.32
N LEU A 119 5.67 5.45 -6.86
CA LEU A 119 5.63 5.68 -8.31
C LEU A 119 6.79 4.98 -9.05
N ALA A 120 8.00 5.02 -8.50
CA ALA A 120 9.14 4.31 -9.06
C ALA A 120 8.90 2.79 -9.08
N LEU A 121 8.41 2.23 -7.96
CA LEU A 121 8.08 0.81 -7.86
C LEU A 121 6.91 0.40 -8.77
N GLN A 122 5.90 1.24 -8.94
CA GLN A 122 4.76 0.96 -9.82
C GLN A 122 5.19 0.76 -11.27
N SER A 123 6.13 1.58 -11.77
CA SER A 123 6.66 1.47 -13.13
C SER A 123 7.38 0.14 -13.39
N GLU A 124 7.99 -0.44 -12.37
CA GLU A 124 8.72 -1.71 -12.44
C GLU A 124 7.81 -2.92 -12.23
N LEU A 125 6.88 -2.84 -11.27
CA LEU A 125 6.14 -4.00 -10.76
C LEU A 125 4.92 -4.37 -11.59
N LYS A 126 4.36 -3.46 -12.40
CA LYS A 126 3.14 -3.67 -13.22
C LYS A 126 1.96 -4.25 -12.42
N LYS A 127 1.83 -3.89 -11.14
CA LYS A 127 0.77 -4.35 -10.24
C LYS A 127 -0.46 -3.45 -10.30
N THR A 128 -1.63 -4.01 -10.05
CA THR A 128 -2.83 -3.21 -9.82
C THR A 128 -2.81 -2.69 -8.38
N ILE A 129 -2.72 -1.37 -8.22
CA ILE A 129 -2.75 -0.71 -6.91
C ILE A 129 -4.12 -0.06 -6.74
N VAL A 130 -4.84 -0.43 -5.68
CA VAL A 130 -6.07 0.25 -5.24
C VAL A 130 -5.71 1.09 -4.03
N PHE A 131 -5.72 2.41 -4.20
CA PHE A 131 -5.29 3.37 -3.19
C PHE A 131 -6.48 4.16 -2.66
N ILE A 132 -6.72 4.12 -1.36
CA ILE A 132 -7.74 4.89 -0.68
C ILE A 132 -7.07 6.07 0.03
N THR A 133 -7.55 7.28 -0.26
CA THR A 133 -7.09 8.51 0.39
C THR A 133 -8.24 9.51 0.50
N HIS A 134 -8.15 10.40 1.46
CA HIS A 134 -9.01 11.58 1.58
C HIS A 134 -8.34 12.85 1.03
N ASP A 135 -7.10 12.74 0.54
CA ASP A 135 -6.32 13.84 -0.03
C ASP A 135 -6.45 13.82 -1.56
N LEU A 136 -7.08 14.87 -2.12
CA LEU A 136 -7.31 14.99 -3.56
C LEU A 136 -5.99 15.12 -4.33
N ASP A 137 -5.04 15.91 -3.83
CA ASP A 137 -3.74 16.13 -4.48
C ASP A 137 -2.96 14.81 -4.58
N GLU A 138 -3.05 13.98 -3.53
CA GLU A 138 -2.47 12.65 -3.52
C GLU A 138 -3.11 11.74 -4.57
N SER A 139 -4.43 11.75 -4.69
CA SER A 139 -5.14 10.95 -5.70
C SER A 139 -4.81 11.40 -7.13
N LEU A 140 -4.73 12.71 -7.38
CA LEU A 140 -4.35 13.27 -8.69
C LEU A 140 -2.90 12.94 -9.08
N LYS A 141 -2.01 12.83 -8.09
CA LYS A 141 -0.58 12.55 -8.30
C LYS A 141 -0.29 11.08 -8.55
N LEU A 142 -1.02 10.18 -7.87
CA LEU A 142 -0.71 8.74 -7.85
C LEU A 142 -1.63 7.90 -8.74
N GLY A 143 -2.86 8.35 -9.01
CA GLY A 143 -3.88 7.54 -9.68
C GLY A 143 -3.86 7.67 -11.19
N ASP A 144 -3.97 6.55 -11.91
CA ASP A 144 -4.30 6.54 -13.34
C ASP A 144 -5.81 6.76 -13.54
N HIS A 145 -6.62 6.23 -12.62
CA HIS A 145 -8.06 6.41 -12.53
C HIS A 145 -8.46 6.73 -11.10
N ILE A 146 -9.36 7.68 -10.93
CA ILE A 146 -9.83 8.16 -9.62
C ILE A 146 -11.33 7.94 -9.52
N GLY A 147 -11.78 7.33 -8.43
CA GLY A 147 -13.18 7.21 -8.06
C GLY A 147 -13.50 8.09 -6.85
N ILE A 148 -14.47 8.98 -6.98
CA ILE A 148 -14.94 9.83 -5.88
C ILE A 148 -16.12 9.16 -5.19
N LEU A 149 -15.96 8.95 -3.87
CA LEU A 149 -16.99 8.39 -3.01
C LEU A 149 -17.66 9.50 -2.17
N ASN A 150 -18.98 9.50 -2.13
CA ASN A 150 -19.77 10.37 -1.25
C ASN A 150 -20.85 9.54 -0.55
N ALA A 151 -20.88 9.56 0.78
CA ALA A 151 -21.81 8.80 1.62
C ALA A 151 -21.85 7.30 1.24
N GLY A 152 -20.70 6.69 0.96
CA GLY A 152 -20.58 5.28 0.59
C GLY A 152 -21.00 4.94 -0.84
N LYS A 153 -21.32 5.93 -1.67
CA LYS A 153 -21.68 5.74 -3.08
C LYS A 153 -20.59 6.30 -3.99
N LEU A 154 -20.28 5.56 -5.05
CA LEU A 154 -19.40 6.04 -6.10
C LEU A 154 -20.16 7.08 -6.94
N VAL A 155 -19.75 8.33 -6.87
CA VAL A 155 -20.43 9.45 -7.53
C VAL A 155 -19.79 9.87 -8.84
N GLN A 156 -18.48 9.62 -8.98
CA GLN A 156 -17.74 9.96 -10.18
C GLN A 156 -16.53 9.06 -10.37
N VAL A 157 -16.17 8.79 -11.62
CA VAL A 157 -14.93 8.10 -12.00
C VAL A 157 -14.34 8.83 -13.21
N GLY A 158 -13.04 9.04 -13.22
CA GLY A 158 -12.33 9.69 -14.33
C GLY A 158 -10.83 9.59 -14.19
N THR A 159 -10.11 10.08 -15.18
CA THR A 159 -8.67 10.31 -15.10
C THR A 159 -8.36 11.56 -14.27
N PRO A 160 -7.13 11.75 -13.78
CA PRO A 160 -6.71 13.00 -13.11
C PRO A 160 -7.04 14.25 -13.93
N VAL A 161 -6.87 14.20 -15.26
CA VAL A 161 -7.16 15.32 -16.16
C VAL A 161 -8.65 15.62 -16.19
N ASP A 162 -9.51 14.61 -16.33
CA ASP A 162 -10.96 14.79 -16.36
C ASP A 162 -11.47 15.44 -15.08
N LEU A 163 -10.93 15.05 -13.94
CA LEU A 163 -11.35 15.54 -12.62
C LEU A 163 -10.82 16.95 -12.32
N SER A 164 -9.61 17.27 -12.75
CA SER A 164 -9.02 18.61 -12.57
C SER A 164 -9.74 19.68 -13.36
N LEU A 165 -10.25 19.38 -14.55
CA LEU A 165 -11.00 20.31 -15.40
C LEU A 165 -12.37 20.69 -14.81
N ILE A 166 -13.00 19.80 -14.04
CA ILE A 166 -14.30 20.06 -13.43
C ILE A 166 -14.19 21.05 -12.26
N HIS A 167 -13.09 21.01 -11.50
CA HIS A 167 -12.83 21.97 -10.41
C HIS A 167 -12.58 23.41 -10.92
N ILE A 168 -12.16 23.57 -12.16
CA ILE A 168 -11.96 24.89 -12.79
C ILE A 168 -13.28 25.47 -13.30
N SER A 169 -14.29 24.65 -13.56
CA SER A 169 -15.57 25.05 -14.17
C SER A 169 -16.72 25.29 -13.19
N GLU A 170 -16.60 24.97 -11.90
CA GLU A 170 -17.58 25.37 -10.87
C GLU A 170 -17.11 26.61 -10.13
N PRO A 171 -17.65 27.82 -10.45
CA PRO A 171 -17.44 28.98 -9.59
C PRO A 171 -18.12 28.72 -8.26
N THR A 172 -17.35 28.90 -7.18
CA THR A 172 -17.81 28.90 -5.79
C THR A 172 -19.17 29.60 -5.65
N ARG A 173 -20.25 28.83 -5.54
CA ARG A 173 -21.51 29.38 -5.02
C ARG A 173 -21.36 29.51 -3.49
N HIS A 174 -20.84 30.65 -3.08
CA HIS A 174 -21.10 31.18 -1.75
C HIS A 174 -22.51 31.79 -1.75
N SER A 175 -23.37 31.20 -0.97
CA SER A 175 -24.58 31.83 -0.46
C SER A 175 -24.83 31.36 0.96
#